data_c2a8accb401d563e4442986b99a7b1f4
#
_entry.id   c2a8accb401d563e4442986b99a7b1f4
#
_cell.length_a   1.000
_cell.length_b   1.000
_cell.length_c   1.000
_cell.angle_alpha   90.00
_cell.angle_beta   90.00
_cell.angle_gamma   90.00
#
_symmetry.space_group_name_H-M   'P 1'
#
loop_
_entity.id
_entity.type
_entity.pdbx_description
1 polymer ?
#
loop_
_entity_poly.entity_id
_entity_poly.type
_entity_poly.pdbx_seq_one_letter_code
_entity_poly.pdbx_strand_id
1 'polypeptide(L)'
;EDINYQLAQADDKTAIFENWCDFLNYFDASVSVQLSFINQGTQREQAEKAINIPAQDDAFNSIRTEYSDMLKNQLSKGNNGLVKHKYITFSIEADNPAAAKARLARIETDILNNFKVLGASARPLSGYERLNVLHGVFHPDAEPFSFSWDWLAPSGLSTKDFIAPSSFQFGEGRYFRMGRKIGAVSFLEILAPELNDRMLADILDLETGVIVNLHIRSIDQTEAIKTIKRKITDLDKMKIEEQKKAVRSGYDMDIIP
;
A
#
# COMPACT_ATOMS: atom_id res chain seq x y z
N GLU A 1 7.33 10.80 -0.06
CA GLU A 1 6.61 11.90 -0.72
C GLU A 1 5.83 11.36 -1.91
N ASP A 2 4.68 11.98 -2.18
CA ASP A 2 3.84 11.59 -3.30
C ASP A 2 4.25 12.30 -4.59
N ILE A 3 4.09 11.58 -5.70
CA ILE A 3 4.24 12.16 -7.03
C ILE A 3 2.97 12.95 -7.32
N ASN A 4 3.10 14.20 -7.76
CA ASN A 4 1.96 15.04 -8.10
C ASN A 4 1.41 14.71 -9.51
N TYR A 5 0.96 13.47 -9.69
CA TYR A 5 0.48 12.95 -10.97
C TYR A 5 -0.74 13.72 -11.50
N GLN A 6 -1.66 14.13 -10.63
CA GLN A 6 -2.89 14.79 -11.07
C GLN A 6 -2.66 16.15 -11.71
N LEU A 7 -1.66 16.91 -11.22
CA LEU A 7 -1.32 18.25 -11.74
C LEU A 7 -0.25 18.21 -12.83
N ALA A 8 0.32 17.03 -13.12
CA ALA A 8 1.33 16.87 -14.15
C ALA A 8 0.73 17.08 -15.56
N GLN A 9 1.54 17.58 -16.49
CA GLN A 9 1.17 17.69 -17.91
C GLN A 9 1.09 16.30 -18.55
N ALA A 10 0.47 16.20 -19.72
CA ALA A 10 0.24 14.91 -20.39
C ALA A 10 1.54 14.13 -20.64
N ASP A 11 2.59 14.82 -21.10
CA ASP A 11 3.89 14.21 -21.36
C ASP A 11 4.56 13.72 -20.08
N ASP A 12 4.46 14.50 -18.98
CA ASP A 12 4.97 14.11 -17.66
C ASP A 12 4.22 12.91 -17.09
N LYS A 13 2.89 12.85 -17.29
CA LYS A 13 2.08 11.67 -16.87
C LYS A 13 2.52 10.40 -17.58
N THR A 14 2.79 10.52 -18.90
CA THR A 14 3.30 9.39 -19.67
C THR A 14 4.67 8.93 -19.15
N ALA A 15 5.58 9.86 -18.92
CA ALA A 15 6.91 9.56 -18.38
C ALA A 15 6.84 8.92 -16.97
N ILE A 16 5.97 9.43 -16.10
CA ILE A 16 5.74 8.85 -14.76
C ILE A 16 5.21 7.41 -14.90
N PHE A 17 4.26 7.18 -15.81
CA PHE A 17 3.70 5.86 -16.04
C PHE A 17 4.75 4.86 -16.59
N GLU A 18 5.55 5.29 -17.57
CA GLU A 18 6.64 4.47 -18.12
C GLU A 18 7.66 4.11 -17.03
N ASN A 19 8.13 5.09 -16.26
CA ASN A 19 9.05 4.84 -15.13
C ASN A 19 8.45 3.91 -14.07
N TRP A 20 7.13 3.98 -13.85
CA TRP A 20 6.44 3.07 -12.95
C TRP A 20 6.40 1.64 -13.51
N CYS A 21 6.15 1.49 -14.80
CA CYS A 21 6.22 0.19 -15.48
C CYS A 21 7.63 -0.41 -15.41
N ASP A 22 8.66 0.40 -15.64
CA ASP A 22 10.06 -0.01 -15.53
C ASP A 22 10.41 -0.46 -14.11
N PHE A 23 9.92 0.28 -13.09
CA PHE A 23 10.07 -0.11 -11.70
C PHE A 23 9.44 -1.48 -11.40
N LEU A 24 8.24 -1.75 -11.90
CA LEU A 24 7.60 -3.06 -11.70
C LEU A 24 8.30 -4.17 -12.49
N ASN A 25 8.80 -3.89 -13.67
CA ASN A 25 9.53 -4.83 -14.52
C ASN A 25 10.96 -5.12 -14.01
N TYR A 26 11.47 -4.32 -13.09
CA TYR A 26 12.76 -4.57 -12.43
C TYR A 26 12.76 -5.89 -11.64
N PHE A 27 11.64 -6.28 -11.07
CA PHE A 27 11.53 -7.47 -10.23
C PHE A 27 11.40 -8.74 -11.08
N ASP A 28 12.30 -9.68 -10.88
CA ASP A 28 12.19 -11.02 -11.47
C ASP A 28 11.21 -11.92 -10.67
N ALA A 29 10.92 -13.10 -11.21
CA ALA A 29 9.97 -14.04 -10.63
C ALA A 29 10.39 -14.59 -9.25
N SER A 30 11.66 -14.38 -8.82
CA SER A 30 12.16 -14.81 -7.51
C SER A 30 11.94 -13.78 -6.41
N VAL A 31 11.44 -12.59 -6.76
CA VAL A 31 11.12 -11.52 -5.80
C VAL A 31 9.61 -11.37 -5.68
N SER A 32 9.10 -11.50 -4.49
CA SER A 32 7.70 -11.17 -4.19
C SER A 32 7.63 -9.75 -3.67
N VAL A 33 6.75 -8.93 -4.24
CA VAL A 33 6.57 -7.53 -3.88
C VAL A 33 5.15 -7.30 -3.39
N GLN A 34 5.01 -6.53 -2.32
CA GLN A 34 3.73 -6.08 -1.80
C GLN A 34 3.77 -4.57 -1.59
N LEU A 35 2.80 -3.89 -2.17
CA LEU A 35 2.50 -2.50 -1.86
C LEU A 35 1.38 -2.48 -0.82
N SER A 36 1.60 -1.79 0.29
CA SER A 36 0.62 -1.65 1.36
C SER A 36 0.29 -0.19 1.56
N PHE A 37 -0.99 0.12 1.48
CA PHE A 37 -1.55 1.42 1.79
C PHE A 37 -2.33 1.28 3.08
N ILE A 38 -1.88 1.96 4.13
CA ILE A 38 -2.44 1.85 5.47
C ILE A 38 -3.00 3.20 5.87
N ASN A 39 -4.32 3.26 6.04
CA ASN A 39 -5.02 4.41 6.55
C ASN A 39 -5.39 4.12 8.01
N GLN A 40 -4.67 4.71 8.94
CA GLN A 40 -4.83 4.47 10.38
C GLN A 40 -4.99 5.77 11.14
N GLY A 41 -5.77 5.71 12.22
CA GLY A 41 -5.81 6.79 13.20
C GLY A 41 -4.44 7.01 13.81
N THR A 42 -3.93 8.23 13.70
CA THR A 42 -2.74 8.63 14.43
C THR A 42 -3.11 8.83 15.89
N GLN A 43 -2.22 8.46 16.81
CA GLN A 43 -2.34 8.94 18.17
C GLN A 43 -2.36 10.47 18.12
N ARG A 44 -3.48 11.05 18.51
CA ARG A 44 -3.75 12.50 18.43
C ARG A 44 -2.60 13.31 19.03
N GLU A 45 -2.02 12.83 20.13
CA GLU A 45 -0.86 13.45 20.78
C GLU A 45 0.42 13.49 19.91
N GLN A 46 0.66 12.46 19.09
CA GLN A 46 1.83 12.43 18.20
C GLN A 46 1.63 13.38 16.99
N ALA A 47 0.43 13.44 16.46
CA ALA A 47 0.07 14.37 15.39
C ALA A 47 0.12 15.82 15.89
N GLU A 48 -0.38 16.09 17.09
CA GLU A 48 -0.32 17.41 17.73
C GLU A 48 1.11 17.86 18.02
N LYS A 49 1.98 16.93 18.45
CA LYS A 49 3.42 17.23 18.65
C LYS A 49 4.15 17.53 17.34
N ALA A 50 3.82 16.82 16.26
CA ALA A 50 4.44 17.03 14.94
C ALA A 50 4.06 18.40 14.32
N ILE A 51 2.91 18.93 14.68
CA ILE A 51 2.39 20.21 14.15
C ILE A 51 2.79 21.39 15.03
N ASN A 52 3.18 21.13 16.27
CA ASN A 52 3.53 22.20 17.20
C ASN A 52 4.85 22.88 16.81
N ILE A 53 4.77 24.14 16.36
CA ILE A 53 5.96 24.94 16.08
C ILE A 53 6.57 25.39 17.40
N PRO A 54 7.83 25.03 17.70
CA PRO A 54 8.45 25.38 18.97
C PRO A 54 8.63 26.91 19.10
N ALA A 55 8.44 27.41 20.30
CA ALA A 55 8.72 28.80 20.62
C ALA A 55 10.19 29.14 20.39
N GLN A 56 10.47 30.34 19.89
CA GLN A 56 11.79 30.87 19.66
C GLN A 56 11.96 32.17 20.47
N ASP A 57 13.19 32.61 20.64
CA ASP A 57 13.51 33.87 21.36
C ASP A 57 13.33 35.08 20.42
N ASP A 58 12.05 35.31 20.01
CA ASP A 58 11.64 36.43 19.18
C ASP A 58 10.18 36.87 19.47
N ALA A 59 9.73 37.93 18.82
CA ALA A 59 8.40 38.52 19.02
C ALA A 59 7.25 37.76 18.33
N PHE A 60 7.51 36.61 17.61
CA PHE A 60 6.54 35.95 16.75
C PHE A 60 5.90 34.69 17.38
N ASN A 61 6.08 34.47 18.68
CA ASN A 61 5.53 33.26 19.31
C ASN A 61 4.02 33.20 19.32
N SER A 62 3.31 34.34 19.38
CA SER A 62 1.86 34.41 19.26
C SER A 62 1.38 33.90 17.88
N ILE A 63 2.09 34.28 16.81
CA ILE A 63 1.79 33.84 15.45
C ILE A 63 2.06 32.33 15.27
N ARG A 64 3.14 31.81 15.87
CA ARG A 64 3.43 30.37 15.87
C ARG A 64 2.36 29.57 16.58
N THR A 65 1.87 30.06 17.70
CA THR A 65 0.80 29.41 18.44
C THR A 65 -0.50 29.42 17.64
N GLU A 66 -0.90 30.56 17.10
CA GLU A 66 -2.11 30.70 16.29
C GLU A 66 -2.06 29.80 15.04
N TYR A 67 -0.92 29.75 14.36
CA TYR A 67 -0.72 28.89 13.20
C TYR A 67 -0.75 27.40 13.57
N SER A 68 -0.12 27.02 14.69
CA SER A 68 -0.20 25.66 15.21
C SER A 68 -1.63 25.26 15.57
N ASP A 69 -2.39 26.16 16.18
CA ASP A 69 -3.79 25.90 16.53
C ASP A 69 -4.70 25.83 15.29
N MET A 70 -4.44 26.65 14.28
CA MET A 70 -5.11 26.57 12.99
C MET A 70 -4.86 25.20 12.34
N LEU A 71 -3.61 24.73 12.30
CA LEU A 71 -3.25 23.43 11.76
C LEU A 71 -3.89 22.27 12.55
N LYS A 72 -3.91 22.34 13.89
CA LYS A 72 -4.61 21.37 14.74
C LYS A 72 -6.11 21.32 14.44
N ASN A 73 -6.73 22.48 14.27
CA ASN A 73 -8.14 22.59 13.90
C ASN A 73 -8.43 22.04 12.50
N GLN A 74 -7.53 22.25 11.54
CA GLN A 74 -7.67 21.65 10.21
C GLN A 74 -7.52 20.12 10.26
N LEU A 75 -6.58 19.60 11.02
CA LEU A 75 -6.41 18.16 11.24
C LEU A 75 -7.64 17.53 11.89
N SER A 76 -8.27 18.23 12.83
CA SER A 76 -9.50 17.76 13.49
C SER A 76 -10.73 17.78 12.59
N LYS A 77 -10.74 18.62 11.55
CA LYS A 77 -11.83 18.73 10.57
C LYS A 77 -11.62 17.86 9.31
N GLY A 78 -10.37 17.47 9.03
CA GLY A 78 -10.04 16.65 7.89
C GLY A 78 -9.69 15.22 8.29
N ASN A 79 -10.19 14.24 7.56
CA ASN A 79 -9.85 12.80 7.64
C ASN A 79 -9.94 12.15 9.02
N ASN A 80 -10.75 12.66 9.95
CA ASN A 80 -10.95 12.08 11.30
C ASN A 80 -9.64 11.69 12.04
N GLY A 81 -8.52 12.39 11.79
CA GLY A 81 -7.21 12.07 12.35
C GLY A 81 -6.54 10.85 11.72
N LEU A 82 -6.96 10.43 10.55
CA LEU A 82 -6.35 9.33 9.80
C LEU A 82 -5.12 9.80 9.03
N VAL A 83 -4.04 9.05 9.12
CA VAL A 83 -2.81 9.27 8.33
C VAL A 83 -2.63 8.13 7.35
N LYS A 84 -2.34 8.48 6.10
CA LYS A 84 -2.09 7.54 5.02
C LYS A 84 -0.61 7.20 4.97
N HIS A 85 -0.28 5.95 5.21
CA HIS A 85 1.07 5.42 5.08
C HIS A 85 1.16 4.51 3.87
N LYS A 86 2.30 4.55 3.18
CA LYS A 86 2.59 3.71 2.01
C LYS A 86 3.86 2.94 2.27
N TYR A 87 3.79 1.63 2.10
CA TYR A 87 4.93 0.74 2.32
C TYR A 87 5.16 -0.17 1.13
N ILE A 88 6.42 -0.44 0.85
CA ILE A 88 6.84 -1.50 -0.06
C ILE A 88 7.51 -2.58 0.78
N THR A 89 7.00 -3.79 0.66
CA THR A 89 7.61 -4.97 1.25
C THR A 89 8.06 -5.89 0.12
N PHE A 90 9.29 -6.31 0.16
CA PHE A 90 9.80 -7.30 -0.78
C PHE A 90 10.44 -8.46 -0.03
N SER A 91 10.36 -9.65 -0.62
CA SER A 91 10.90 -10.87 -0.05
C SER A 91 11.54 -11.73 -1.13
N ILE A 92 12.56 -12.47 -0.73
CA ILE A 92 13.29 -13.40 -1.57
C ILE A 92 13.47 -14.72 -0.84
N GLU A 93 13.69 -15.77 -1.60
CA GLU A 93 14.20 -17.04 -1.08
C GLU A 93 15.74 -17.08 -1.22
N ALA A 94 16.42 -17.58 -0.21
CA ALA A 94 17.87 -17.72 -0.21
C ALA A 94 18.30 -18.89 0.69
N ASP A 95 19.41 -19.53 0.34
CA ASP A 95 19.93 -20.71 1.03
C ASP A 95 20.45 -20.40 2.44
N ASN A 96 20.89 -19.17 2.67
CA ASN A 96 21.44 -18.75 3.96
C ASN A 96 21.27 -17.24 4.21
N PRO A 97 21.33 -16.79 5.48
CA PRO A 97 21.15 -15.39 5.83
C PRO A 97 22.17 -14.42 5.21
N ALA A 98 23.41 -14.87 4.97
CA ALA A 98 24.44 -14.00 4.39
C ALA A 98 24.13 -13.68 2.92
N ALA A 99 23.74 -14.70 2.14
CA ALA A 99 23.31 -14.54 0.75
C ALA A 99 22.03 -13.68 0.68
N ALA A 100 21.06 -13.94 1.57
CA ALA A 100 19.85 -13.13 1.67
C ALA A 100 20.17 -11.66 1.92
N LYS A 101 21.03 -11.36 2.90
CA LYS A 101 21.39 -9.99 3.26
C LYS A 101 22.02 -9.23 2.08
N ALA A 102 22.97 -9.84 1.38
CA ALA A 102 23.62 -9.21 0.23
C ALA A 102 22.61 -8.89 -0.89
N ARG A 103 21.73 -9.84 -1.21
CA ARG A 103 20.70 -9.66 -2.24
C ARG A 103 19.66 -8.64 -1.86
N LEU A 104 19.17 -8.65 -0.61
CA LEU A 104 18.21 -7.69 -0.12
C LEU A 104 18.78 -6.27 -0.11
N ALA A 105 20.05 -6.08 0.29
CA ALA A 105 20.71 -4.78 0.27
C ALA A 105 20.83 -4.22 -1.15
N ARG A 106 21.09 -5.05 -2.14
CA ARG A 106 21.11 -4.64 -3.55
C ARG A 106 19.73 -4.20 -4.01
N ILE A 107 18.71 -5.03 -3.79
CA ILE A 107 17.32 -4.70 -4.16
C ILE A 107 16.87 -3.40 -3.49
N GLU A 108 17.19 -3.18 -2.20
CA GLU A 108 16.91 -1.95 -1.49
C GLU A 108 17.52 -0.73 -2.20
N THR A 109 18.81 -0.81 -2.56
CA THR A 109 19.51 0.27 -3.27
C THR A 109 18.84 0.58 -4.61
N ASP A 110 18.50 -0.46 -5.37
CA ASP A 110 17.87 -0.31 -6.68
C ASP A 110 16.47 0.28 -6.57
N ILE A 111 15.67 -0.13 -5.57
CA ILE A 111 14.36 0.46 -5.28
C ILE A 111 14.51 1.96 -4.96
N LEU A 112 15.44 2.33 -4.08
CA LEU A 112 15.64 3.73 -3.71
C LEU A 112 16.05 4.58 -4.91
N ASN A 113 16.88 4.05 -5.81
CA ASN A 113 17.27 4.74 -7.04
C ASN A 113 16.09 4.90 -8.00
N ASN A 114 15.28 3.87 -8.21
CA ASN A 114 14.09 3.94 -9.04
C ASN A 114 13.08 4.97 -8.50
N PHE A 115 12.90 5.05 -7.18
CA PHE A 115 12.04 6.08 -6.58
C PHE A 115 12.55 7.50 -6.81
N LYS A 116 13.87 7.71 -6.81
CA LYS A 116 14.45 9.02 -7.19
C LYS A 116 14.14 9.40 -8.63
N VAL A 117 14.20 8.42 -9.55
CA VAL A 117 13.83 8.64 -10.96
C VAL A 117 12.35 9.00 -11.09
N LEU A 118 11.49 8.36 -10.31
CA LEU A 118 10.06 8.68 -10.24
C LEU A 118 9.75 10.04 -9.57
N GLY A 119 10.76 10.73 -9.03
CA GLY A 119 10.56 11.99 -8.30
C GLY A 119 9.98 11.81 -6.90
N ALA A 120 10.00 10.59 -6.37
CA ALA A 120 9.54 10.25 -5.03
C ALA A 120 10.71 9.92 -4.10
N SER A 121 10.46 10.01 -2.79
CA SER A 121 11.43 9.59 -1.78
C SER A 121 10.93 8.38 -1.01
N ALA A 122 11.83 7.46 -0.74
CA ALA A 122 11.59 6.30 0.10
C ALA A 122 12.75 6.11 1.08
N ARG A 123 12.50 5.49 2.20
CA ARG A 123 13.52 5.09 3.16
C ARG A 123 13.25 3.69 3.72
N PRO A 124 14.28 2.92 4.02
CA PRO A 124 14.09 1.64 4.70
C PRO A 124 13.58 1.86 6.13
N LEU A 125 12.75 0.94 6.60
CA LEU A 125 12.35 0.88 7.99
C LEU A 125 13.37 0.09 8.80
N SER A 126 13.70 0.57 10.00
CA SER A 126 14.39 -0.23 10.99
C SER A 126 13.51 -1.39 11.47
N GLY A 127 14.14 -2.40 12.10
CA GLY A 127 13.39 -3.52 12.69
C GLY A 127 12.33 -3.06 13.70
N TYR A 128 12.66 -2.06 14.53
CA TYR A 128 11.73 -1.47 15.49
C TYR A 128 10.53 -0.79 14.77
N GLU A 129 10.81 0.04 13.78
CA GLU A 129 9.75 0.74 13.02
C GLU A 129 8.83 -0.27 12.32
N ARG A 130 9.39 -1.35 11.75
CA ARG A 130 8.58 -2.42 11.15
C ARG A 130 7.67 -3.10 12.18
N LEU A 131 8.19 -3.41 13.36
CA LEU A 131 7.38 -3.99 14.44
C LEU A 131 6.29 -3.03 14.89
N ASN A 132 6.58 -1.74 15.00
CA ASN A 132 5.60 -0.71 15.34
C ASN A 132 4.47 -0.61 14.30
N VAL A 133 4.78 -0.68 13.00
CA VAL A 133 3.77 -0.73 11.93
C VAL A 133 2.89 -1.95 12.07
N LEU A 134 3.49 -3.14 12.26
CA LEU A 134 2.74 -4.38 12.43
C LEU A 134 1.89 -4.38 13.70
N HIS A 135 2.43 -3.85 14.81
CA HIS A 135 1.66 -3.66 16.03
C HIS A 135 0.42 -2.79 15.79
N GLY A 136 0.58 -1.65 15.10
CA GLY A 136 -0.54 -0.77 14.77
C GLY A 136 -1.63 -1.44 13.92
N VAL A 137 -1.25 -2.37 13.03
CA VAL A 137 -2.21 -3.19 12.25
C VAL A 137 -3.01 -4.12 13.16
N PHE A 138 -2.35 -4.75 14.15
CA PHE A 138 -2.98 -5.71 15.05
C PHE A 138 -3.62 -5.09 16.30
N HIS A 139 -3.35 -3.79 16.57
CA HIS A 139 -3.92 -3.03 17.67
C HIS A 139 -4.64 -1.78 17.16
N PRO A 140 -5.79 -1.94 16.46
CA PRO A 140 -6.52 -0.83 15.86
C PRO A 140 -7.12 0.13 16.88
N ASP A 141 -7.09 -0.21 18.16
CA ASP A 141 -7.49 0.65 19.29
C ASP A 141 -6.42 1.70 19.65
N ALA A 142 -5.36 1.82 18.85
CA ALA A 142 -4.24 2.76 19.03
C ALA A 142 -3.47 2.57 20.35
N GLU A 143 -3.34 1.34 20.82
CA GLU A 143 -2.48 1.01 21.95
C GLU A 143 -1.02 1.37 21.64
N PRO A 144 -0.28 2.03 22.55
CA PRO A 144 1.10 2.40 22.30
C PRO A 144 1.99 1.15 22.21
N PHE A 145 2.86 1.12 21.19
CA PHE A 145 3.83 0.06 21.02
C PHE A 145 5.00 0.24 22.01
N SER A 146 5.21 -0.73 22.87
CA SER A 146 6.32 -0.78 23.81
C SER A 146 7.16 -2.02 23.54
N PHE A 147 8.41 -1.83 23.10
CA PHE A 147 9.33 -2.91 22.78
C PHE A 147 10.79 -2.46 22.91
N SER A 148 11.64 -3.34 23.42
CA SER A 148 13.10 -3.24 23.38
C SER A 148 13.71 -4.57 22.98
N TRP A 149 14.74 -4.53 22.15
CA TRP A 149 15.50 -5.73 21.76
C TRP A 149 16.10 -6.47 22.98
N ASP A 150 16.44 -5.73 24.04
CA ASP A 150 17.01 -6.29 25.26
C ASP A 150 16.03 -7.15 26.05
N TRP A 151 14.75 -7.04 25.76
CA TRP A 151 13.70 -7.84 26.45
C TRP A 151 13.56 -9.25 25.90
N LEU A 152 14.02 -9.52 24.67
CA LEU A 152 13.80 -10.83 24.02
C LEU A 152 14.52 -11.95 24.76
N ALA A 153 15.83 -11.81 25.04
CA ALA A 153 16.61 -12.87 25.65
C ALA A 153 16.14 -13.21 27.08
N PRO A 154 15.90 -12.21 27.98
CA PRO A 154 15.45 -12.50 29.34
C PRO A 154 14.02 -13.03 29.43
N SER A 155 13.11 -12.56 28.52
CA SER A 155 11.69 -12.95 28.56
C SER A 155 11.41 -14.29 27.91
N GLY A 156 12.29 -14.80 27.05
CA GLY A 156 12.03 -15.97 26.22
C GLY A 156 10.94 -15.77 25.16
N LEU A 157 10.45 -14.52 25.00
CA LEU A 157 9.45 -14.14 24.01
C LEU A 157 10.11 -13.88 22.64
N SER A 158 9.32 -13.98 21.59
CA SER A 158 9.69 -13.61 20.24
C SER A 158 9.12 -12.23 19.86
N THR A 159 9.63 -11.64 18.81
CA THR A 159 9.05 -10.37 18.29
C THR A 159 7.56 -10.48 17.93
N LYS A 160 7.06 -11.69 17.62
CA LYS A 160 5.65 -11.93 17.31
C LYS A 160 4.76 -11.73 18.53
N ASP A 161 5.26 -12.07 19.72
CA ASP A 161 4.49 -11.95 20.96
C ASP A 161 4.22 -10.47 21.32
N PHE A 162 5.13 -9.56 20.92
CA PHE A 162 4.98 -8.12 21.14
C PHE A 162 4.04 -7.44 20.15
N ILE A 163 3.76 -8.05 19.01
CA ILE A 163 2.85 -7.52 17.99
C ILE A 163 1.52 -8.27 17.93
N ALA A 164 1.40 -9.41 18.60
CA ALA A 164 0.18 -10.19 18.59
C ALA A 164 -1.00 -9.40 19.20
N PRO A 165 -2.21 -9.50 18.62
CA PRO A 165 -3.36 -8.84 19.19
C PRO A 165 -3.73 -9.44 20.55
N SER A 166 -4.18 -8.60 21.47
CA SER A 166 -4.60 -9.02 22.82
C SER A 166 -5.81 -9.96 22.79
N SER A 167 -6.67 -9.79 21.79
CA SER A 167 -7.80 -10.68 21.53
C SER A 167 -8.14 -10.71 20.05
N PHE A 168 -8.47 -11.90 19.57
CA PHE A 168 -8.92 -12.12 18.22
C PHE A 168 -10.08 -13.11 18.22
N GLN A 169 -11.22 -12.70 17.68
CA GLN A 169 -12.43 -13.50 17.68
C GLN A 169 -13.03 -13.57 16.27
N PHE A 170 -13.17 -14.78 15.76
CA PHE A 170 -13.97 -15.06 14.58
C PHE A 170 -15.41 -15.36 15.01
N GLY A 171 -16.35 -14.61 14.48
CA GLY A 171 -17.78 -14.85 14.65
C GLY A 171 -18.37 -15.63 13.48
N GLU A 172 -19.64 -15.93 13.57
CA GLU A 172 -20.41 -16.37 12.41
C GLU A 172 -20.65 -15.18 11.49
N GLY A 173 -20.06 -15.18 10.30
CA GLY A 173 -20.29 -14.12 9.33
C GLY A 173 -19.03 -13.63 8.62
N ARG A 174 -19.13 -12.42 8.07
CA ARG A 174 -18.12 -11.82 7.19
C ARG A 174 -17.19 -10.85 7.93
N TYR A 175 -17.15 -10.90 9.26
CA TYR A 175 -16.36 -10.01 10.09
C TYR A 175 -15.61 -10.77 11.18
N PHE A 176 -14.59 -10.12 11.73
CA PHE A 176 -13.86 -10.57 12.90
C PHE A 176 -13.79 -9.43 13.93
N ARG A 177 -13.50 -9.77 15.17
CA ARG A 177 -13.22 -8.79 16.21
C ARG A 177 -11.75 -8.85 16.59
N MET A 178 -11.15 -7.68 16.78
CA MET A 178 -9.78 -7.53 17.24
C MET A 178 -9.76 -6.39 18.28
N GLY A 179 -9.54 -6.75 19.54
CA GLY A 179 -9.80 -5.83 20.64
C GLY A 179 -11.26 -5.39 20.66
N ARG A 180 -11.50 -4.08 20.68
CA ARG A 180 -12.83 -3.49 20.64
C ARG A 180 -13.33 -3.17 19.22
N LYS A 181 -12.49 -3.35 18.24
CA LYS A 181 -12.83 -3.03 16.84
C LYS A 181 -13.37 -4.25 16.09
N ILE A 182 -14.17 -3.96 15.09
CA ILE A 182 -14.70 -4.95 14.15
C ILE A 182 -14.01 -4.71 12.80
N GLY A 183 -13.51 -5.76 12.20
CA GLY A 183 -12.89 -5.74 10.89
C GLY A 183 -13.54 -6.72 9.93
N ALA A 184 -13.40 -6.43 8.65
CA ALA A 184 -13.74 -7.33 7.56
C ALA A 184 -12.60 -7.36 6.55
N VAL A 185 -12.46 -8.48 5.85
CA VAL A 185 -11.48 -8.64 4.77
C VAL A 185 -12.24 -8.92 3.48
N SER A 186 -11.86 -8.21 2.45
CA SER A 186 -12.36 -8.45 1.09
C SER A 186 -11.18 -8.56 0.13
N PHE A 187 -11.35 -9.28 -0.95
CA PHE A 187 -10.38 -9.35 -2.03
C PHE A 187 -11.06 -9.07 -3.36
N LEU A 188 -10.30 -8.48 -4.26
CA LEU A 188 -10.77 -8.19 -5.60
C LEU A 188 -10.58 -9.45 -6.46
N GLU A 189 -11.66 -10.09 -6.83
CA GLU A 189 -11.66 -11.33 -7.61
C GLU A 189 -11.71 -11.05 -9.12
N ILE A 190 -12.55 -10.10 -9.51
CA ILE A 190 -12.77 -9.76 -10.92
C ILE A 190 -12.52 -8.27 -11.11
N LEU A 191 -11.61 -7.95 -12.02
CA LEU A 191 -11.36 -6.58 -12.45
C LEU A 191 -12.34 -6.21 -13.56
N ALA A 192 -12.83 -4.97 -13.56
CA ALA A 192 -13.56 -4.44 -14.70
C ALA A 192 -12.66 -4.43 -15.96
N PRO A 193 -13.22 -4.56 -17.16
CA PRO A 193 -12.44 -4.49 -18.41
C PRO A 193 -11.66 -3.20 -18.55
N GLU A 194 -12.23 -2.10 -18.06
CA GLU A 194 -11.61 -0.80 -18.01
C GLU A 194 -11.48 -0.34 -16.55
N LEU A 195 -10.28 0.04 -16.16
CA LEU A 195 -9.99 0.58 -14.84
C LEU A 195 -9.67 2.07 -14.99
N ASN A 196 -10.26 2.89 -14.13
CA ASN A 196 -9.91 4.30 -14.07
C ASN A 196 -8.76 4.52 -13.08
N ASP A 197 -8.04 5.61 -13.23
CA ASP A 197 -6.87 5.98 -12.41
C ASP A 197 -7.22 6.22 -10.93
N ARG A 198 -8.52 6.32 -10.59
CA ARG A 198 -9.01 6.64 -9.24
C ARG A 198 -9.55 5.44 -8.47
N MET A 199 -9.54 4.25 -9.03
CA MET A 199 -10.15 3.06 -8.42
C MET A 199 -9.72 2.83 -6.96
N LEU A 200 -8.42 2.96 -6.67
CA LEU A 200 -7.91 2.80 -5.31
C LEU A 200 -8.06 4.08 -4.48
N ALA A 201 -8.12 5.25 -5.10
CA ALA A 201 -8.25 6.53 -4.39
C ALA A 201 -9.57 6.59 -3.60
N ASP A 202 -10.68 6.19 -4.20
CA ASP A 202 -11.99 6.21 -3.57
C ASP A 202 -12.06 5.29 -2.32
N ILE A 203 -11.34 4.15 -2.36
CA ILE A 203 -11.23 3.24 -1.21
C ILE A 203 -10.33 3.84 -0.12
N LEU A 204 -9.22 4.48 -0.52
CA LEU A 204 -8.28 5.07 0.42
C LEU A 204 -8.75 6.40 0.99
N ASP A 205 -9.76 7.03 0.39
CA ASP A 205 -10.40 8.26 0.87
C ASP A 205 -11.53 8.00 1.88
N LEU A 206 -11.83 6.74 2.18
CA LEU A 206 -12.79 6.40 3.24
C LEU A 206 -12.32 6.95 4.59
N GLU A 207 -13.24 7.56 5.33
CA GLU A 207 -13.00 8.11 6.67
C GLU A 207 -12.98 7.02 7.76
N THR A 208 -12.32 5.91 7.48
CA THR A 208 -12.17 4.78 8.40
C THR A 208 -10.80 4.15 8.25
N GLY A 209 -10.41 3.33 9.23
CA GLY A 209 -9.20 2.52 9.12
C GLY A 209 -9.32 1.52 7.97
N VAL A 210 -8.47 1.68 6.96
CA VAL A 210 -8.42 0.81 5.78
C VAL A 210 -7.00 0.39 5.50
N ILE A 211 -6.83 -0.87 5.18
CA ILE A 211 -5.55 -1.42 4.73
C ILE A 211 -5.78 -2.05 3.36
N VAL A 212 -5.10 -1.53 2.35
CA VAL A 212 -5.12 -2.08 0.99
C VAL A 212 -3.76 -2.68 0.69
N ASN A 213 -3.73 -3.95 0.35
CA ASN A 213 -2.52 -4.65 -0.06
C ASN A 213 -2.61 -5.05 -1.52
N LEU A 214 -1.61 -4.67 -2.30
CA LEU A 214 -1.42 -5.10 -3.68
C LEU A 214 -0.22 -6.05 -3.72
N HIS A 215 -0.49 -7.33 -3.97
CA HIS A 215 0.54 -8.35 -4.13
C HIS A 215 0.92 -8.44 -5.60
N ILE A 216 2.21 -8.24 -5.87
CA ILE A 216 2.77 -8.23 -7.22
C ILE A 216 3.77 -9.37 -7.32
N ARG A 217 3.62 -10.17 -8.35
CA ARG A 217 4.55 -11.24 -8.69
C ARG A 217 4.85 -11.19 -10.18
N SER A 218 6.11 -11.09 -10.51
CA SER A 218 6.58 -11.18 -11.88
C SER A 218 6.46 -12.61 -12.38
N ILE A 219 6.13 -12.76 -13.65
CA ILE A 219 6.01 -14.04 -14.33
C ILE A 219 7.18 -14.13 -15.33
N ASP A 220 7.73 -15.32 -15.49
CA ASP A 220 8.73 -15.56 -16.53
C ASP A 220 8.21 -15.12 -17.91
N GLN A 221 9.06 -14.47 -18.69
CA GLN A 221 8.68 -13.90 -19.98
C GLN A 221 8.09 -14.95 -20.94
N THR A 222 8.63 -16.15 -20.93
CA THR A 222 8.14 -17.24 -21.79
C THR A 222 6.73 -17.69 -21.38
N GLU A 223 6.49 -17.78 -20.08
CA GLU A 223 5.19 -18.13 -19.52
C GLU A 223 4.17 -17.00 -19.74
N ALA A 224 4.60 -15.75 -19.58
CA ALA A 224 3.77 -14.58 -19.86
C ALA A 224 3.30 -14.56 -21.31
N ILE A 225 4.21 -14.75 -22.27
CA ILE A 225 3.89 -14.80 -23.69
C ILE A 225 2.91 -15.93 -24.01
N LYS A 226 3.08 -17.14 -23.43
CA LYS A 226 2.15 -18.25 -23.60
C LYS A 226 0.76 -17.91 -23.06
N THR A 227 0.73 -17.28 -21.89
CA THR A 227 -0.53 -16.89 -21.24
C THR A 227 -1.28 -15.83 -22.05
N ILE A 228 -0.58 -14.81 -22.56
CA ILE A 228 -1.14 -13.77 -23.42
C ILE A 228 -1.68 -14.39 -24.71
N LYS A 229 -0.90 -15.21 -25.39
CA LYS A 229 -1.35 -15.88 -26.64
C LYS A 229 -2.59 -16.74 -26.41
N ARG A 230 -2.65 -17.47 -25.30
CA ARG A 230 -3.85 -18.26 -24.96
C ARG A 230 -5.06 -17.36 -24.73
N LYS A 231 -4.92 -16.27 -23.97
CA LYS A 231 -6.01 -15.32 -23.73
C LYS A 231 -6.50 -14.66 -25.02
N ILE A 232 -5.60 -14.25 -25.91
CA ILE A 232 -5.97 -13.70 -27.22
C ILE A 232 -6.80 -14.74 -28.00
N THR A 233 -6.34 -15.99 -28.07
CA THR A 233 -7.08 -17.06 -28.76
C THR A 233 -8.46 -17.31 -28.15
N ASP A 234 -8.58 -17.23 -26.82
CA ASP A 234 -9.86 -17.43 -26.13
C ASP A 234 -10.81 -16.24 -26.38
N LEU A 235 -10.29 -15.00 -26.39
CA LEU A 235 -11.07 -13.81 -26.75
C LEU A 235 -11.55 -13.86 -28.20
N ASP A 236 -10.70 -14.28 -29.15
CA ASP A 236 -11.10 -14.47 -30.55
C ASP A 236 -12.23 -15.49 -30.69
N LYS A 237 -12.15 -16.61 -29.96
CA LYS A 237 -13.25 -17.60 -29.93
C LYS A 237 -14.52 -17.00 -29.36
N MET A 238 -14.45 -16.28 -28.26
CA MET A 238 -15.59 -15.61 -27.64
C MET A 238 -16.22 -14.60 -28.61
N LYS A 239 -15.41 -13.80 -29.30
CA LYS A 239 -15.88 -12.84 -30.31
C LYS A 239 -16.62 -13.56 -31.44
N ILE A 240 -16.08 -14.67 -31.96
CA ILE A 240 -16.74 -15.49 -33.00
C ILE A 240 -18.06 -16.07 -32.50
N GLU A 241 -18.11 -16.53 -31.25
CA GLU A 241 -19.35 -17.06 -30.66
C GLU A 241 -20.42 -16.00 -30.48
N GLU A 242 -20.02 -14.80 -29.99
CA GLU A 242 -20.93 -13.65 -29.86
C GLU A 242 -21.45 -13.18 -31.21
N GLN A 243 -20.58 -13.10 -32.22
CA GLN A 243 -20.99 -12.78 -33.59
C GLN A 243 -22.00 -13.82 -34.14
N LYS A 244 -21.76 -15.10 -33.92
CA LYS A 244 -22.71 -16.16 -34.33
C LYS A 244 -24.06 -16.05 -33.61
N LYS A 245 -24.05 -15.67 -32.31
CA LYS A 245 -25.29 -15.43 -31.56
C LYS A 245 -26.04 -14.22 -32.11
N ALA A 246 -25.31 -13.10 -32.37
CA ALA A 246 -25.91 -11.90 -32.93
C ALA A 246 -26.57 -12.16 -34.30
N VAL A 247 -25.88 -12.84 -35.19
CA VAL A 247 -26.45 -13.26 -36.50
C VAL A 247 -27.72 -14.11 -36.35
N ARG A 248 -27.71 -15.07 -35.41
CA ARG A 248 -28.90 -15.90 -35.13
C ARG A 248 -30.05 -15.09 -34.53
N SER A 249 -29.76 -14.00 -33.84
CA SER A 249 -30.75 -13.09 -33.25
C SER A 249 -31.19 -11.96 -34.18
N GLY A 250 -30.71 -11.93 -35.45
CA GLY A 250 -31.11 -10.95 -36.46
C GLY A 250 -30.49 -9.58 -36.30
N TYR A 251 -29.40 -9.46 -35.52
CA TYR A 251 -28.63 -8.23 -35.39
C TYR A 251 -27.58 -8.11 -36.51
N ASP A 252 -27.44 -6.90 -37.05
CA ASP A 252 -26.46 -6.60 -38.10
C ASP A 252 -25.02 -6.62 -37.51
N MET A 253 -24.09 -7.23 -38.27
CA MET A 253 -22.71 -7.47 -37.79
C MET A 253 -21.85 -6.21 -37.68
N ASP A 254 -22.27 -5.08 -38.26
CA ASP A 254 -21.49 -3.84 -38.28
C ASP A 254 -21.60 -3.02 -36.97
N ILE A 255 -22.34 -3.51 -35.96
CA ILE A 255 -22.61 -2.78 -34.70
C ILE A 255 -21.84 -3.36 -33.49
N ILE A 256 -21.08 -4.43 -33.66
CA ILE A 256 -20.34 -5.06 -32.55
C ILE A 256 -18.87 -4.59 -32.62
N PRO A 257 -18.39 -3.76 -31.63
CA PRO A 257 -17.01 -3.26 -31.58
C PRO A 257 -15.97 -4.36 -31.34
#